data_031624dc9daca33614749f89ec80ad06
#
_entry.id   031624dc9daca33614749f89ec80ad06
#
_cell.length_a   1.000
_cell.length_b   1.000
_cell.length_c   1.000
_cell.angle_alpha   90.00
_cell.angle_beta   90.00
_cell.angle_gamma   90.00
#
_symmetry.space_group_name_H-M   'P 1'
#
loop_
_entity.id
_entity.type
_entity.pdbx_description
1 polymer ?
#
loop_
_entity_poly.entity_id
_entity_poly.type
_entity_poly.pdbx_seq_one_letter_code
_entity_poly.pdbx_strand_id
1 'polypeptide(L)'
;MLPRKVLVVDDDDIIREVAKLALEVVGGWQVSTATNGQEAGRLASLDRPDVVLLDVMMPALDGPGTAALLREDPVTRGVPVIFLTAKTPLDDESLESEPNVVGVISKPFDPMMLAQQINRLTGWDE
;
A
#
# COMPACT_ATOMS: atom_id res chain seq x y z
N MET A 1 18.44 -6.04 -12.80
CA MET A 1 17.44 -6.19 -11.73
C MET A 1 16.10 -5.67 -12.17
N LEU A 2 15.05 -6.41 -11.89
CA LEU A 2 13.70 -5.94 -12.20
C LEU A 2 13.27 -4.87 -11.19
N PRO A 3 12.55 -3.84 -11.63
CA PRO A 3 12.03 -2.86 -10.69
C PRO A 3 11.00 -3.50 -9.75
N ARG A 4 10.86 -2.91 -8.56
CA ARG A 4 9.81 -3.31 -7.64
C ARG A 4 8.44 -3.02 -8.24
N LYS A 5 7.46 -3.84 -7.91
CA LYS A 5 6.07 -3.63 -8.29
C LYS A 5 5.28 -3.18 -7.07
N VAL A 6 4.56 -2.08 -7.22
CA VAL A 6 3.74 -1.52 -6.14
C VAL A 6 2.32 -1.39 -6.61
N LEU A 7 1.38 -1.80 -5.76
CA LEU A 7 -0.04 -1.54 -5.97
C LEU A 7 -0.47 -0.44 -5.02
N VAL A 8 -0.95 0.68 -5.55
CA VAL A 8 -1.45 1.81 -4.76
C VAL A 8 -2.97 1.76 -4.77
N VAL A 9 -3.56 1.69 -3.60
CA VAL A 9 -5.02 1.57 -3.42
C VAL A 9 -5.53 2.76 -2.64
N ASP A 10 -6.30 3.62 -3.29
CA ASP A 10 -6.87 4.81 -2.66
C ASP A 10 -8.06 5.25 -3.51
N ASP A 11 -9.16 5.62 -2.87
CA ASP A 11 -10.34 6.10 -3.60
C ASP A 11 -10.22 7.56 -4.02
N ASP A 12 -9.20 8.28 -3.53
CA ASP A 12 -8.92 9.65 -3.91
C ASP A 12 -8.02 9.67 -5.15
N ASP A 13 -8.54 10.20 -6.26
CA ASP A 13 -7.82 10.23 -7.54
C ASP A 13 -6.50 11.00 -7.46
N ILE A 14 -6.49 12.10 -6.71
CA ILE A 14 -5.29 12.94 -6.60
C ILE A 14 -4.20 12.22 -5.82
N ILE A 15 -4.54 11.65 -4.70
CA ILE A 15 -3.57 10.92 -3.88
C ILE A 15 -3.00 9.73 -4.65
N ARG A 16 -3.86 9.01 -5.35
CA ARG A 16 -3.45 7.87 -6.15
C ARG A 16 -2.44 8.27 -7.23
N GLU A 17 -2.72 9.38 -7.94
CA GLU A 17 -1.82 9.87 -8.99
C GLU A 17 -0.51 10.40 -8.42
N VAL A 18 -0.56 11.13 -7.31
CA VAL A 18 0.67 11.66 -6.69
C VAL A 18 1.56 10.51 -6.21
N ALA A 19 0.98 9.52 -5.56
CA ALA A 19 1.75 8.36 -5.10
C ALA A 19 2.36 7.60 -6.28
N LYS A 20 1.58 7.38 -7.33
CA LYS A 20 2.06 6.68 -8.53
C LYS A 20 3.25 7.41 -9.15
N LEU A 21 3.11 8.72 -9.38
CA LEU A 21 4.19 9.52 -9.97
C LEU A 21 5.43 9.50 -9.11
N ALA A 22 5.27 9.68 -7.80
CA ALA A 22 6.39 9.69 -6.88
C ALA A 22 7.18 8.39 -6.93
N LEU A 23 6.47 7.27 -6.91
CA LEU A 23 7.12 5.96 -6.89
C LEU A 23 7.75 5.61 -8.24
N GLU A 24 7.14 6.05 -9.33
CA GLU A 24 7.71 5.84 -10.67
C GLU A 24 8.96 6.70 -10.88
N VAL A 25 8.89 7.98 -10.54
CA VAL A 25 9.96 8.94 -10.84
C VAL A 25 11.11 8.82 -9.85
N VAL A 26 10.80 8.84 -8.55
CA VAL A 26 11.83 8.80 -7.51
C VAL A 26 12.31 7.38 -7.27
N GLY A 27 11.38 6.44 -7.19
CA GLY A 27 11.72 5.04 -6.91
C GLY A 27 12.18 4.23 -8.11
N GLY A 28 11.72 4.61 -9.29
CA GLY A 28 11.98 3.83 -10.49
C GLY A 28 11.20 2.52 -10.51
N TRP A 29 10.07 2.47 -9.82
CA TRP A 29 9.27 1.25 -9.65
C TRP A 29 8.12 1.19 -10.66
N GLN A 30 7.58 -0.01 -10.86
CA GLN A 30 6.36 -0.21 -11.63
C GLN A 30 5.17 -0.06 -10.69
N VAL A 31 4.20 0.78 -11.06
CA VAL A 31 3.08 1.08 -10.19
C VAL A 31 1.76 0.76 -10.89
N SER A 32 0.93 -0.04 -10.23
CA SER A 32 -0.46 -0.25 -10.60
C SER A 32 -1.34 0.43 -9.57
N THR A 33 -2.56 0.77 -9.92
CA THR A 33 -3.47 1.46 -9.03
C THR A 33 -4.81 0.77 -8.96
N ALA A 34 -5.48 0.89 -7.82
CA ALA A 34 -6.84 0.41 -7.61
C ALA A 34 -7.61 1.46 -6.83
N THR A 35 -8.93 1.50 -7.03
CA THR A 35 -9.78 2.53 -6.43
C THR A 35 -10.55 2.02 -5.22
N ASN A 36 -10.56 0.71 -4.99
CA ASN A 36 -11.29 0.09 -3.89
C ASN A 36 -10.66 -1.24 -3.50
N GLY A 37 -11.12 -1.80 -2.37
CA GLY A 37 -10.53 -3.02 -1.83
C GLY A 37 -10.75 -4.26 -2.67
N GLN A 38 -11.89 -4.37 -3.32
CA GLN A 38 -12.18 -5.53 -4.17
C GLN A 38 -11.30 -5.53 -5.41
N GLU A 39 -11.14 -4.38 -6.04
CA GLU A 39 -10.23 -4.24 -7.17
C GLU A 39 -8.80 -4.54 -6.75
N ALA A 40 -8.41 -4.08 -5.56
CA ALA A 40 -7.07 -4.32 -5.01
C ALA A 40 -6.81 -5.82 -4.89
N GLY A 41 -7.77 -6.57 -4.35
CA GLY A 41 -7.61 -8.02 -4.21
C GLY A 41 -7.42 -8.71 -5.55
N ARG A 42 -8.23 -8.33 -6.55
CA ARG A 42 -8.14 -8.90 -7.88
C ARG A 42 -6.81 -8.57 -8.54
N LEU A 43 -6.40 -7.31 -8.50
CA LEU A 43 -5.14 -6.89 -9.13
C LEU A 43 -3.92 -7.47 -8.44
N ALA A 44 -3.94 -7.54 -7.11
CA ALA A 44 -2.82 -8.12 -6.37
C ALA A 44 -2.64 -9.60 -6.70
N SER A 45 -3.74 -10.32 -6.87
CA SER A 45 -3.69 -11.73 -7.24
C SER A 45 -3.11 -11.93 -8.64
N LEU A 46 -3.42 -11.03 -9.58
CA LEU A 46 -2.95 -11.10 -10.95
C LEU A 46 -1.50 -10.63 -11.09
N ASP A 47 -1.16 -9.49 -10.51
CA ASP A 47 0.12 -8.82 -10.70
C ASP A 47 1.19 -9.27 -9.70
N ARG A 48 0.79 -9.78 -8.55
CA ARG A 48 1.69 -10.17 -7.47
C ARG A 48 2.70 -9.06 -7.14
N PRO A 49 2.20 -7.91 -6.63
CA PRO A 49 3.08 -6.80 -6.31
C PRO A 49 4.03 -7.15 -5.17
N ASP A 50 5.11 -6.41 -5.07
CA ASP A 50 6.07 -6.56 -3.96
C ASP A 50 5.58 -5.89 -2.69
N VAL A 51 4.69 -4.91 -2.81
CA VAL A 51 4.06 -4.23 -1.69
C VAL A 51 2.73 -3.62 -2.13
N VAL A 52 1.77 -3.53 -1.20
CA VAL A 52 0.50 -2.83 -1.41
C VAL A 52 0.47 -1.62 -0.49
N LEU A 53 0.29 -0.44 -1.08
CA LEU A 53 0.12 0.82 -0.35
C LEU A 53 -1.38 1.08 -0.32
N LEU A 54 -1.98 1.10 0.86
CA LEU A 54 -3.42 0.90 1.03
C LEU A 54 -4.03 1.95 1.94
N ASP A 55 -4.95 2.74 1.39
CA ASP A 55 -5.71 3.71 2.17
C ASP A 55 -6.59 2.99 3.19
N VAL A 56 -6.63 3.53 4.42
CA VAL A 56 -7.44 2.97 5.51
C VAL A 56 -8.92 3.28 5.30
N MET A 57 -9.23 4.52 4.90
CA MET A 57 -10.61 5.02 4.83
C MET A 57 -11.15 4.93 3.41
N MET A 58 -11.80 3.81 3.11
CA MET A 58 -12.44 3.62 1.81
C MET A 58 -13.86 3.11 2.02
N PRO A 59 -14.80 3.50 1.12
CA PRO A 59 -16.17 2.99 1.22
C PRO A 59 -16.24 1.50 0.93
N ALA A 60 -17.24 0.84 1.48
CA ALA A 60 -17.53 -0.59 1.36
C ALA A 60 -16.47 -1.43 2.05
N LEU A 61 -15.37 -1.76 1.40
CA LEU A 61 -14.28 -2.55 2.00
C LEU A 61 -13.14 -1.61 2.34
N ASP A 62 -12.93 -1.35 3.64
CA ASP A 62 -11.88 -0.44 4.10
C ASP A 62 -10.49 -1.07 4.03
N GLY A 63 -9.48 -0.31 4.48
CA GLY A 63 -8.09 -0.77 4.46
C GLY A 63 -7.87 -2.05 5.26
N PRO A 64 -8.26 -2.11 6.54
CA PRO A 64 -8.09 -3.34 7.32
C PRO A 64 -8.83 -4.53 6.73
N GLY A 65 -10.05 -4.32 6.21
CA GLY A 65 -10.80 -5.37 5.54
C GLY A 65 -10.09 -5.88 4.28
N THR A 66 -9.51 -4.97 3.51
CA THR A 66 -8.75 -5.32 2.33
C THR A 66 -7.48 -6.09 2.70
N ALA A 67 -6.76 -5.66 3.74
CA ALA A 67 -5.56 -6.36 4.21
C ALA A 67 -5.89 -7.78 4.62
N ALA A 68 -7.01 -7.98 5.32
CA ALA A 68 -7.47 -9.31 5.71
C ALA A 68 -7.78 -10.17 4.49
N LEU A 69 -8.43 -9.58 3.48
CA LEU A 69 -8.74 -10.28 2.23
C LEU A 69 -7.47 -10.75 1.53
N LEU A 70 -6.46 -9.89 1.47
CA LEU A 70 -5.17 -10.23 0.85
C LEU A 70 -4.48 -11.36 1.62
N ARG A 71 -4.58 -11.36 2.94
CA ARG A 71 -3.96 -12.39 3.78
C ARG A 71 -4.63 -13.74 3.61
N GLU A 72 -5.93 -13.76 3.32
CA GLU A 72 -6.68 -15.01 3.14
C GLU A 72 -6.38 -15.69 1.81
N ASP A 73 -5.92 -14.95 0.82
CA ASP A 73 -5.62 -15.49 -0.50
C ASP A 73 -4.19 -16.06 -0.50
N PRO A 74 -4.00 -17.35 -0.81
CA PRO A 74 -2.65 -17.95 -0.84
C PRO A 74 -1.68 -17.24 -1.79
N VAL A 75 -2.18 -16.61 -2.85
CA VAL A 75 -1.34 -15.91 -3.82
C VAL A 75 -0.79 -14.61 -3.24
N THR A 76 -1.58 -13.89 -2.45
CA THR A 76 -1.23 -12.56 -1.94
C THR A 76 -0.85 -12.54 -0.47
N ARG A 77 -0.96 -13.69 0.19
CA ARG A 77 -0.75 -13.80 1.66
C ARG A 77 0.59 -13.23 2.11
N GLY A 78 1.64 -13.44 1.33
CA GLY A 78 2.98 -12.99 1.67
C GLY A 78 3.32 -11.57 1.25
N VAL A 79 2.40 -10.87 0.59
CA VAL A 79 2.67 -9.51 0.13
C VAL A 79 2.53 -8.54 1.28
N PRO A 80 3.58 -7.75 1.60
CA PRO A 80 3.50 -6.78 2.68
C PRO A 80 2.54 -5.64 2.32
N VAL A 81 1.83 -5.16 3.33
CA VAL A 81 0.85 -4.07 3.22
C VAL A 81 1.33 -2.90 4.07
N ILE A 82 1.28 -1.70 3.51
CA ILE A 82 1.54 -0.46 4.23
C ILE A 82 0.28 0.39 4.13
N PHE A 83 -0.26 0.81 5.28
CA PHE A 83 -1.44 1.67 5.28
C PHE A 83 -1.06 3.13 5.05
N LEU A 84 -1.91 3.83 4.29
CA LEU A 84 -1.93 5.29 4.22
C LEU A 84 -3.10 5.78 5.07
N THR A 85 -2.86 6.67 5.99
CA THR A 85 -3.94 7.16 6.86
C THR A 85 -3.77 8.63 7.19
N ALA A 86 -4.90 9.34 7.26
CA ALA A 86 -4.95 10.72 7.75
C ALA A 86 -4.76 10.77 9.27
N LYS A 87 -4.92 9.64 9.95
CA LYS A 87 -4.68 9.54 11.40
C LYS A 87 -3.24 9.13 11.66
N THR A 88 -2.69 9.55 12.79
CA THR A 88 -1.36 9.09 13.18
C THR A 88 -1.44 7.63 13.64
N PRO A 89 -0.34 6.88 13.59
CA PRO A 89 -0.33 5.52 14.12
C PRO A 89 -0.74 5.42 15.58
N LEU A 90 -0.56 6.50 16.36
CA LEU A 90 -0.95 6.52 17.76
C LEU A 90 -2.45 6.55 17.96
N ASP A 91 -3.22 6.96 16.92
CA ASP A 91 -4.67 7.07 17.02
C ASP A 91 -5.36 5.70 16.92
N ASP A 92 -4.72 4.73 16.28
CA ASP A 92 -5.32 3.40 16.09
C ASP A 92 -4.23 2.35 15.97
N GLU A 93 -3.86 1.77 17.10
CA GLU A 93 -2.85 0.73 17.16
C GLU A 93 -3.32 -0.57 16.48
N SER A 94 -4.63 -0.74 16.30
CA SER A 94 -5.17 -1.95 15.67
C SER A 94 -4.83 -2.05 14.18
N LEU A 95 -4.40 -0.94 13.55
CA LEU A 95 -4.04 -0.96 12.14
C LEU A 95 -2.91 -1.94 11.84
N GLU A 96 -2.00 -2.15 12.79
CA GLU A 96 -0.87 -3.04 12.58
C GLU A 96 -1.10 -4.45 13.13
N SER A 97 -2.35 -4.77 13.50
CA SER A 97 -2.66 -6.08 14.08
C SER A 97 -2.63 -7.22 13.07
N GLU A 98 -2.84 -6.93 11.78
CA GLU A 98 -2.77 -7.96 10.74
C GLU A 98 -1.32 -8.32 10.44
N PRO A 99 -0.99 -9.63 10.39
CA PRO A 99 0.40 -10.06 10.21
C PRO A 99 1.08 -9.58 8.93
N ASN A 100 0.31 -9.29 7.88
CA ASN A 100 0.86 -8.82 6.61
C ASN A 100 1.08 -7.31 6.58
N VAL A 101 0.65 -6.59 7.60
CA VAL A 101 0.84 -5.12 7.67
C VAL A 101 2.21 -4.85 8.28
N VAL A 102 3.07 -4.17 7.53
CA VAL A 102 4.44 -3.89 7.96
C VAL A 102 4.66 -2.46 8.41
N GLY A 103 3.68 -1.58 8.21
CA GLY A 103 3.79 -0.21 8.69
C GLY A 103 2.66 0.67 8.24
N VAL A 104 2.75 1.94 8.64
CA VAL A 104 1.75 2.96 8.38
C VAL A 104 2.46 4.24 7.97
N ILE A 105 1.96 4.89 6.92
CA ILE A 105 2.45 6.19 6.47
C ILE A 105 1.32 7.20 6.62
N SER A 106 1.61 8.32 7.27
CA SER A 106 0.62 9.36 7.52
C SER A 106 0.39 10.23 6.28
N LYS A 107 -0.83 10.68 6.10
CA LYS A 107 -1.19 11.67 5.09
C LYS A 107 -1.22 13.05 5.75
N PRO A 108 -0.77 14.10 5.08
CA PRO A 108 -0.14 14.08 3.75
C PRO A 108 1.29 13.54 3.83
N PHE A 109 1.66 12.74 2.85
CA PHE A 109 3.04 12.25 2.76
C PHE A 109 3.86 13.16 1.85
N ASP A 110 5.17 13.12 2.02
CA ASP A 110 6.09 13.84 1.14
C ASP A 110 6.38 12.95 -0.08
N PRO A 111 5.94 13.36 -1.29
CA PRO A 111 6.16 12.54 -2.48
C PRO A 111 7.62 12.19 -2.72
N MET A 112 8.55 13.08 -2.34
CA MET A 112 9.98 12.84 -2.55
C MET A 112 10.54 11.79 -1.60
N MET A 113 9.83 11.52 -0.49
CA MET A 113 10.30 10.59 0.54
C MET A 113 9.52 9.28 0.55
N LEU A 114 8.46 9.17 -0.26
CA LEU A 114 7.55 8.02 -0.18
C LEU A 114 8.26 6.69 -0.46
N ALA A 115 9.06 6.63 -1.52
CA ALA A 115 9.80 5.42 -1.85
C ALA A 115 10.77 5.03 -0.73
N GLN A 116 11.45 6.00 -0.14
CA GLN A 116 12.37 5.76 0.96
C GLN A 116 11.64 5.22 2.20
N GLN A 117 10.48 5.77 2.50
CA GLN A 117 9.67 5.29 3.62
C GLN A 117 9.24 3.84 3.40
N ILE A 118 8.82 3.50 2.19
CA ILE A 118 8.43 2.13 1.85
C ILE A 118 9.63 1.19 1.98
N ASN A 119 10.79 1.57 1.47
CA ASN A 119 12.01 0.77 1.60
C ASN A 119 12.32 0.47 3.07
N ARG A 120 12.17 1.47 3.91
CA ARG A 120 12.46 1.33 5.34
C ARG A 120 11.50 0.37 6.02
N LEU A 121 10.20 0.49 5.71
CA LEU A 121 9.18 -0.33 6.35
C LEU A 121 9.20 -1.78 5.86
N THR A 122 9.59 -2.01 4.61
CA THR A 122 9.64 -3.36 4.05
C THR A 122 10.96 -4.06 4.33
N GLY A 123 11.97 -3.32 4.75
CA GLY A 123 13.30 -3.89 4.92
C GLY A 123 14.10 -3.97 3.62
N TRP A 124 13.65 -3.29 2.57
CA TRP A 124 14.37 -3.24 1.28
C TRP A 124 15.50 -2.24 1.27
N ASP A 125 15.71 -1.59 2.38
CA ASP A 125 16.70 -0.54 2.55
C ASP A 125 18.10 -1.11 2.41
N GLU A 126 18.84 -0.62 1.46
CA GLU A 126 20.19 -1.07 1.18
C GLU A 126 21.21 -0.05 1.69
#